data_69f9abb91c8597fc94119e3f2e69c5df
#
_entry.id   69f9abb91c8597fc94119e3f2e69c5df
#
_cell.length_a   1.000
_cell.length_b   1.000
_cell.length_c   1.000
_cell.angle_alpha   90.00
_cell.angle_beta   90.00
_cell.angle_gamma   90.00
#
_symmetry.space_group_name_H-M   'P 1'
#
loop_
_entity.id
_entity.type
_entity.pdbx_description
1 polymer ?
#
loop_
_entity_poly.entity_id
_entity_poly.type
_entity_poly.pdbx_seq_one_letter_code
_entity_poly.pdbx_strand_id
1 'polypeptide(L)'
;MLQTVLPLVDHGKIGLSPAPWTMHEFFAGSGLVAYGLKGMFAPLWANDICPQKASVYEANFGSEHFLLNDIKNVRGADLSFAHLSWASFPCQDLSLAGAIGGIEARRSGLVWEWLRILDEMPAKPRVLLVENVSGLLSAGSGAHYRKLHSALVDRGYDCGAIMLDASRFVPQSRPRVFVIAVERGHRIPEELVGSAPCWLHSKATAELGKTLPGWIWWRSEEPPKRHTRIEDILEPDVPFDKDDVLRLIPERHREKLDNHATIYATGYRRTRQGRQQLELRFDGIAGCLRTPEGGSSKQFLVVKKDGEVHARLLTVRETARLMGTPDSFRLPGSANDGYKAMGDAVALPVARFIGEHFLLKIAEAAYDDQA
;
A
#
# COMPACT_ATOMS: atom_id res chain seq x y z
N MET A 1 -18.29 -15.88 -17.43
CA MET A 1 -18.71 -14.72 -18.22
C MET A 1 -19.51 -13.81 -17.34
N LEU A 2 -18.92 -12.73 -16.86
CA LEU A 2 -19.59 -11.49 -16.45
C LEU A 2 -18.46 -10.51 -16.15
N GLN A 3 -18.11 -9.73 -17.19
CA GLN A 3 -17.37 -8.48 -17.02
C GLN A 3 -18.26 -7.55 -16.20
N THR A 4 -17.97 -7.35 -14.94
CA THR A 4 -18.53 -6.23 -14.21
C THR A 4 -17.69 -5.01 -14.54
N VAL A 5 -18.01 -4.38 -15.65
CA VAL A 5 -17.63 -2.98 -15.91
C VAL A 5 -18.37 -2.16 -14.85
N LEU A 6 -17.61 -1.59 -13.92
CA LEU A 6 -18.16 -0.63 -12.98
C LEU A 6 -18.79 0.53 -13.78
N PRO A 7 -20.04 0.91 -13.51
CA PRO A 7 -20.70 1.99 -14.24
C PRO A 7 -19.95 3.31 -14.01
N LEU A 8 -19.83 4.09 -15.08
CA LEU A 8 -19.43 5.49 -15.06
C LEU A 8 -20.35 6.26 -14.10
N VAL A 9 -19.84 6.66 -12.96
CA VAL A 9 -20.57 7.44 -11.96
C VAL A 9 -20.03 8.86 -11.93
N ASP A 10 -20.96 9.77 -12.09
CA ASP A 10 -21.04 11.18 -11.75
C ASP A 10 -19.80 11.85 -11.15
N HIS A 11 -19.45 13.05 -11.65
CA HIS A 11 -18.34 13.90 -11.24
C HIS A 11 -18.47 14.51 -9.82
N GLY A 12 -19.23 13.87 -8.92
CA GLY A 12 -19.31 14.16 -7.49
C GLY A 12 -18.09 13.63 -6.71
N LYS A 13 -17.90 14.09 -5.48
CA LYS A 13 -17.01 13.47 -4.49
C LYS A 13 -17.28 11.96 -4.46
N ILE A 14 -16.26 11.13 -4.26
CA ILE A 14 -16.45 9.70 -4.03
C ILE A 14 -17.23 9.57 -2.73
N GLY A 15 -18.56 9.60 -2.80
CA GLY A 15 -19.41 9.54 -1.63
C GLY A 15 -19.02 8.32 -0.80
N LEU A 16 -18.73 8.53 0.48
CA LEU A 16 -18.60 7.44 1.44
C LEU A 16 -20.00 6.81 1.53
N SER A 17 -20.19 5.69 0.85
CA SER A 17 -21.45 4.93 0.96
C SER A 17 -21.62 4.50 2.42
N PRO A 18 -22.85 4.45 2.94
CA PRO A 18 -23.10 3.84 4.22
C PRO A 18 -22.38 2.48 4.29
N ALA A 19 -21.53 2.31 5.28
CA ALA A 19 -20.83 1.06 5.53
C ALA A 19 -21.26 0.56 6.91
N PRO A 20 -21.38 -0.78 7.12
CA PRO A 20 -21.79 -1.32 8.40
C PRO A 20 -20.78 -1.01 9.51
N TRP A 21 -19.50 -0.83 9.14
CA TRP A 21 -18.40 -0.65 10.08
C TRP A 21 -17.69 0.69 9.90
N THR A 22 -17.05 1.17 10.96
CA THR A 22 -16.26 2.40 10.95
C THR A 22 -14.78 2.12 11.20
N MET A 23 -13.91 3.03 10.70
CA MET A 23 -12.48 2.90 10.90
C MET A 23 -11.80 4.24 11.24
N HIS A 24 -10.67 4.14 11.95
CA HIS A 24 -9.64 5.19 12.01
C HIS A 24 -8.55 4.87 10.99
N GLU A 25 -8.18 5.83 10.15
CA GLU A 25 -7.11 5.70 9.16
C GLU A 25 -5.94 6.62 9.53
N PHE A 26 -4.92 6.05 10.18
CA PHE A 26 -3.69 6.75 10.54
C PHE A 26 -2.70 6.73 9.37
N PHE A 27 -2.05 7.87 9.12
CA PHE A 27 -1.15 8.04 7.98
C PHE A 27 -1.87 7.80 6.65
N ALA A 28 -3.05 8.36 6.52
CA ALA A 28 -4.02 8.07 5.47
C ALA A 28 -3.53 8.38 4.05
N GLY A 29 -2.53 9.28 3.94
CA GLY A 29 -1.98 9.66 2.65
C GLY A 29 -3.04 10.22 1.71
N SER A 30 -3.15 9.65 0.52
CA SER A 30 -4.13 10.04 -0.50
C SER A 30 -5.48 9.30 -0.41
N GLY A 31 -5.71 8.48 0.62
CA GLY A 31 -6.98 7.81 0.89
C GLY A 31 -7.25 6.54 0.07
N LEU A 32 -6.20 5.89 -0.46
CA LEU A 32 -6.42 4.67 -1.25
C LEU A 32 -6.91 3.50 -0.38
N VAL A 33 -6.62 3.50 0.92
CA VAL A 33 -7.17 2.52 1.87
C VAL A 33 -8.66 2.78 2.08
N ALA A 34 -9.06 4.02 2.38
CA ALA A 34 -10.47 4.41 2.48
C ALA A 34 -11.25 4.03 1.22
N TYR A 35 -10.64 4.21 0.04
CA TYR A 35 -11.26 3.81 -1.22
C TYR A 35 -11.36 2.29 -1.38
N GLY A 36 -10.31 1.57 -1.05
CA GLY A 36 -10.30 0.10 -1.11
C GLY A 36 -11.35 -0.53 -0.18
N LEU A 37 -11.55 0.06 0.99
CA LEU A 37 -12.50 -0.42 2.00
C LEU A 37 -13.91 0.16 1.85
N LYS A 38 -14.16 0.97 0.81
CA LYS A 38 -15.48 1.55 0.54
C LYS A 38 -16.58 0.49 0.49
N GLY A 39 -17.68 0.74 1.21
CA GLY A 39 -18.82 -0.16 1.35
C GLY A 39 -18.66 -1.22 2.45
N MET A 40 -17.47 -1.36 3.04
CA MET A 40 -17.18 -2.23 4.18
C MET A 40 -16.91 -1.42 5.45
N PHE A 41 -16.00 -0.46 5.35
CA PHE A 41 -15.64 0.43 6.46
C PHE A 41 -15.71 1.89 6.00
N ALA A 42 -16.41 2.72 6.79
CA ALA A 42 -16.42 4.17 6.61
C ALA A 42 -15.33 4.80 7.48
N PRO A 43 -14.45 5.65 6.94
CA PRO A 43 -13.51 6.40 7.78
C PRO A 43 -14.30 7.39 8.65
N LEU A 44 -14.25 7.15 9.97
CA LEU A 44 -14.77 8.06 10.96
C LEU A 44 -13.79 9.18 11.27
N TRP A 45 -12.51 8.86 11.15
CA TRP A 45 -11.41 9.78 11.32
C TRP A 45 -10.20 9.31 10.50
N ALA A 46 -9.51 10.26 9.87
CA ALA A 46 -8.31 10.02 9.11
C ALA A 46 -7.27 11.12 9.39
N ASN A 47 -5.97 10.79 9.29
CA ASN A 47 -4.89 11.74 9.57
C ASN A 47 -3.70 11.55 8.63
N ASP A 48 -3.13 12.66 8.20
CA ASP A 48 -1.79 12.73 7.61
C ASP A 48 -1.13 14.08 7.94
N ILE A 49 0.19 14.15 7.86
CA ILE A 49 0.95 15.39 8.07
C ILE A 49 1.24 16.13 6.75
N CYS A 50 1.04 15.49 5.61
CA CYS A 50 1.45 15.99 4.30
C CYS A 50 0.32 16.76 3.60
N PRO A 51 0.43 18.10 3.42
CA PRO A 51 -0.63 18.90 2.80
C PRO A 51 -0.97 18.48 1.35
N GLN A 52 0.02 18.03 0.58
CA GLN A 52 -0.19 17.60 -0.81
C GLN A 52 -1.04 16.32 -0.87
N LYS A 53 -0.84 15.37 0.06
CA LYS A 53 -1.65 14.16 0.17
C LYS A 53 -3.04 14.48 0.73
N ALA A 54 -3.13 15.36 1.72
CA ALA A 54 -4.38 15.86 2.26
C ALA A 54 -5.28 16.44 1.16
N SER A 55 -4.72 17.28 0.28
CA SER A 55 -5.44 17.83 -0.86
C SER A 55 -6.03 16.76 -1.78
N VAL A 56 -5.32 15.65 -2.01
CA VAL A 56 -5.84 14.51 -2.79
C VAL A 56 -6.92 13.77 -2.01
N TYR A 57 -6.72 13.53 -0.71
CA TYR A 57 -7.72 12.89 0.15
C TYR A 57 -9.03 13.69 0.15
N GLU A 58 -8.96 14.97 0.49
CA GLU A 58 -10.11 15.87 0.60
C GLU A 58 -10.86 16.05 -0.72
N ALA A 59 -10.13 16.09 -1.84
CA ALA A 59 -10.75 16.17 -3.16
C ALA A 59 -11.64 14.95 -3.48
N ASN A 60 -11.31 13.78 -2.93
CA ASN A 60 -12.04 12.54 -3.18
C ASN A 60 -13.09 12.22 -2.10
N PHE A 61 -12.80 12.49 -0.83
CA PHE A 61 -13.62 12.02 0.29
C PHE A 61 -14.25 13.15 1.12
N GLY A 62 -13.80 14.39 0.97
CA GLY A 62 -14.17 15.50 1.84
C GLY A 62 -13.18 15.68 2.98
N SER A 63 -13.35 16.78 3.73
CA SER A 63 -12.46 17.20 4.80
C SER A 63 -13.03 16.96 6.20
N GLU A 64 -14.30 16.58 6.31
CA GLU A 64 -15.06 16.61 7.56
C GLU A 64 -14.50 15.65 8.64
N HIS A 65 -13.88 14.56 8.20
CA HIS A 65 -13.29 13.53 9.07
C HIS A 65 -11.76 13.45 8.94
N PHE A 66 -11.15 14.38 8.16
CA PHE A 66 -9.70 14.38 7.91
C PHE A 66 -8.99 15.43 8.76
N LEU A 67 -7.94 15.00 9.47
CA LEU A 67 -7.09 15.87 10.30
C LEU A 67 -5.69 16.01 9.70
N LEU A 68 -5.38 17.17 9.11
CA LEU A 68 -4.02 17.52 8.69
C LEU A 68 -3.22 17.98 9.90
N ASN A 69 -2.49 17.05 10.54
CA ASN A 69 -1.66 17.36 11.74
C ASN A 69 -0.59 16.28 11.95
N ASP A 70 0.44 16.61 12.74
CA ASP A 70 1.38 15.61 13.25
C ASP A 70 0.65 14.69 14.24
N ILE A 71 0.80 13.38 14.06
CA ILE A 71 0.20 12.36 14.92
C ILE A 71 0.57 12.54 16.40
N LYS A 72 1.71 13.15 16.70
CA LYS A 72 2.16 13.47 18.07
C LYS A 72 1.22 14.41 18.81
N ASN A 73 0.48 15.22 18.06
CA ASN A 73 -0.49 16.17 18.61
C ASN A 73 -1.90 15.57 18.75
N VAL A 74 -2.10 14.33 18.32
CA VAL A 74 -3.38 13.63 18.42
C VAL A 74 -3.52 13.01 19.79
N ARG A 75 -4.67 13.23 20.44
CA ARG A 75 -5.03 12.61 21.72
C ARG A 75 -6.04 11.50 21.47
N GLY A 76 -5.75 10.29 21.92
CA GLY A 76 -6.67 9.16 21.77
C GLY A 76 -8.01 9.36 22.49
N ALA A 77 -8.00 10.11 23.61
CA ALA A 77 -9.21 10.44 24.35
C ALA A 77 -10.24 11.27 23.56
N ASP A 78 -9.80 11.96 22.50
CA ASP A 78 -10.67 12.80 21.67
C ASP A 78 -11.28 12.02 20.48
N LEU A 79 -10.85 10.76 20.27
CA LEU A 79 -11.33 9.93 19.18
C LEU A 79 -12.57 9.12 19.58
N SER A 80 -13.63 9.21 18.79
CA SER A 80 -14.82 8.38 18.93
C SER A 80 -14.47 6.92 18.65
N PHE A 81 -15.26 5.98 19.17
CA PHE A 81 -15.08 4.55 18.91
C PHE A 81 -15.15 4.23 17.41
N ALA A 82 -14.23 3.39 16.95
CA ALA A 82 -14.27 2.78 15.62
C ALA A 82 -13.99 1.27 15.72
N HIS A 83 -14.47 0.51 14.75
CA HIS A 83 -14.35 -0.95 14.74
C HIS A 83 -12.97 -1.44 14.28
N LEU A 84 -12.31 -0.66 13.43
CA LEU A 84 -11.00 -0.93 12.86
C LEU A 84 -10.06 0.27 13.08
N SER A 85 -8.81 0.02 13.45
CA SER A 85 -7.73 0.98 13.31
C SER A 85 -6.73 0.50 12.28
N TRP A 86 -6.57 1.27 11.20
CA TRP A 86 -5.58 1.04 10.15
C TRP A 86 -4.45 2.05 10.28
N ALA A 87 -3.18 1.57 10.29
CA ALA A 87 -1.99 2.43 10.35
C ALA A 87 -0.97 2.05 9.29
N SER A 88 -0.68 2.97 8.35
CA SER A 88 0.37 2.85 7.33
C SER A 88 1.53 3.78 7.66
N PHE A 89 2.25 3.50 8.75
CA PHE A 89 3.30 4.39 9.24
C PHE A 89 4.53 4.41 8.35
N PRO A 90 5.26 5.55 8.26
CA PRO A 90 6.46 5.69 7.43
C PRO A 90 7.55 4.70 7.82
N CYS A 91 8.22 4.13 6.79
CA CYS A 91 9.22 3.09 6.94
C CYS A 91 10.61 3.50 6.42
N GLN A 92 10.89 4.79 6.29
CA GLN A 92 12.11 5.27 5.60
C GLN A 92 13.41 4.66 6.15
N ASP A 93 13.42 4.27 7.42
CA ASP A 93 14.55 3.64 8.09
C ASP A 93 14.51 2.09 8.09
N LEU A 94 13.39 1.51 7.62
CA LEU A 94 13.21 0.05 7.49
C LEU A 94 13.43 -0.44 6.06
N SER A 95 13.62 0.45 5.08
CA SER A 95 13.87 0.07 3.69
C SER A 95 15.34 -0.30 3.49
N LEU A 96 15.60 -1.26 2.58
CA LEU A 96 16.97 -1.67 2.16
C LEU A 96 17.80 -0.51 1.56
N ALA A 97 17.26 0.70 1.41
CA ALA A 97 17.89 1.88 0.83
C ALA A 97 18.16 3.01 1.86
N GLY A 98 17.76 2.87 3.12
CA GLY A 98 17.97 3.85 4.18
C GLY A 98 19.06 3.44 5.17
N ALA A 99 19.68 4.42 5.85
CA ALA A 99 20.56 4.14 6.97
C ALA A 99 19.78 3.44 8.08
N ILE A 100 20.38 2.42 8.69
CA ILE A 100 19.71 1.46 9.59
C ILE A 100 19.39 2.13 10.93
N GLY A 101 18.28 2.85 11.01
CA GLY A 101 17.73 3.39 12.27
C GLY A 101 16.66 2.49 12.88
N GLY A 102 16.07 1.59 12.09
CA GLY A 102 15.05 0.65 12.53
C GLY A 102 13.76 1.30 13.04
N ILE A 103 12.96 0.57 13.81
CA ILE A 103 11.69 1.03 14.37
C ILE A 103 11.87 2.15 15.42
N GLU A 104 13.07 2.33 15.93
CA GLU A 104 13.42 3.37 16.92
C GLU A 104 13.83 4.69 16.26
N ALA A 105 14.11 4.71 14.95
CA ALA A 105 14.43 5.94 14.25
C ALA A 105 13.26 6.94 14.30
N ARG A 106 13.57 8.23 14.27
CA ARG A 106 12.61 9.33 14.48
C ARG A 106 11.35 9.23 13.60
N ARG A 107 11.43 8.65 12.38
CA ARG A 107 10.31 8.52 11.45
C ARG A 107 9.59 7.18 11.55
N SER A 108 10.29 6.11 11.91
CA SER A 108 9.69 4.79 12.17
C SER A 108 9.15 4.68 13.59
N GLY A 109 9.60 5.56 14.49
CA GLY A 109 9.10 5.69 15.86
C GLY A 109 7.63 6.14 15.93
N LEU A 110 7.03 6.60 14.84
CA LEU A 110 5.63 7.05 14.80
C LEU A 110 4.63 5.92 15.04
N VAL A 111 5.02 4.67 14.91
CA VAL A 111 4.19 3.53 15.34
C VAL A 111 3.93 3.55 16.85
N TRP A 112 4.88 4.06 17.64
CA TRP A 112 4.70 4.20 19.08
C TRP A 112 3.71 5.31 19.45
N GLU A 113 3.63 6.36 18.64
CA GLU A 113 2.60 7.39 18.77
C GLU A 113 1.20 6.83 18.46
N TRP A 114 1.07 5.99 17.42
CA TRP A 114 -0.17 5.29 17.18
C TRP A 114 -0.58 4.37 18.34
N LEU A 115 0.37 3.61 18.90
CA LEU A 115 0.11 2.77 20.08
C LEU A 115 -0.25 3.59 21.33
N ARG A 116 0.38 4.76 21.55
CA ARG A 116 0.00 5.70 22.61
C ARG A 116 -1.45 6.16 22.44
N ILE A 117 -1.83 6.55 21.23
CA ILE A 117 -3.20 6.97 20.93
C ILE A 117 -4.19 5.84 21.21
N LEU A 118 -3.89 4.60 20.82
CA LEU A 118 -4.72 3.44 21.16
C LEU A 118 -4.85 3.26 22.67
N ASP A 119 -3.79 3.47 23.44
CA ASP A 119 -3.82 3.33 24.89
C ASP A 119 -4.63 4.45 25.57
N GLU A 120 -4.71 5.63 24.96
CA GLU A 120 -5.50 6.78 25.43
C GLU A 120 -6.99 6.68 25.05
N MET A 121 -7.38 5.82 24.10
CA MET A 121 -8.78 5.69 23.68
C MET A 121 -9.67 5.16 24.80
N PRO A 122 -10.85 5.75 25.03
CA PRO A 122 -11.82 5.20 25.99
C PRO A 122 -12.28 3.80 25.65
N ALA A 123 -12.37 3.47 24.36
CA ALA A 123 -12.68 2.14 23.85
C ALA A 123 -11.79 1.86 22.64
N LYS A 124 -11.00 0.79 22.73
CA LYS A 124 -10.08 0.40 21.65
C LYS A 124 -10.83 -0.36 20.56
N PRO A 125 -10.43 -0.19 19.27
CA PRO A 125 -10.90 -1.06 18.19
C PRO A 125 -10.51 -2.51 18.44
N ARG A 126 -11.44 -3.43 18.24
CA ARG A 126 -11.15 -4.89 18.37
C ARG A 126 -10.27 -5.42 17.25
N VAL A 127 -10.22 -4.71 16.12
CA VAL A 127 -9.42 -5.08 14.94
C VAL A 127 -8.41 -3.98 14.65
N LEU A 128 -7.13 -4.37 14.55
CA LEU A 128 -6.06 -3.47 14.16
C LEU A 128 -5.40 -3.99 12.89
N LEU A 129 -5.00 -3.08 12.00
CA LEU A 129 -4.18 -3.41 10.86
C LEU A 129 -3.00 -2.43 10.74
N VAL A 130 -1.82 -2.99 10.57
CA VAL A 130 -0.59 -2.23 10.28
C VAL A 130 -0.10 -2.61 8.90
N GLU A 131 0.20 -1.61 8.06
CA GLU A 131 0.86 -1.80 6.77
C GLU A 131 2.29 -1.26 6.81
N ASN A 132 3.20 -2.00 6.18
CA ASN A 132 4.59 -1.56 6.02
C ASN A 132 5.31 -2.29 4.87
N VAL A 133 6.56 -1.93 4.61
CA VAL A 133 7.41 -2.64 3.65
C VAL A 133 7.97 -3.94 4.23
N SER A 134 8.42 -4.83 3.34
CA SER A 134 9.04 -6.13 3.72
C SER A 134 10.24 -5.99 4.67
N GLY A 135 10.91 -4.84 4.69
CA GLY A 135 11.99 -4.52 5.62
C GLY A 135 11.60 -4.65 7.10
N LEU A 136 10.32 -4.44 7.44
CA LEU A 136 9.82 -4.67 8.80
C LEU A 136 10.09 -6.08 9.30
N LEU A 137 9.97 -7.10 8.43
CA LEU A 137 10.17 -8.50 8.79
C LEU A 137 11.64 -8.94 8.75
N SER A 138 12.49 -8.28 7.94
CA SER A 138 13.85 -8.77 7.65
C SER A 138 14.95 -7.90 8.28
N ALA A 139 14.73 -6.61 8.49
CA ALA A 139 15.73 -5.74 9.09
C ALA A 139 16.02 -6.14 10.54
N GLY A 140 17.31 -6.10 10.91
CA GLY A 140 17.77 -6.52 12.24
C GLY A 140 17.38 -7.96 12.59
N SER A 141 17.38 -8.88 11.62
CA SER A 141 16.94 -10.26 11.81
C SER A 141 15.53 -10.38 12.38
N GLY A 142 14.64 -9.45 11.99
CA GLY A 142 13.25 -9.41 12.42
C GLY A 142 13.00 -8.74 13.79
N ALA A 143 14.02 -8.11 14.38
CA ALA A 143 13.90 -7.46 15.69
C ALA A 143 12.81 -6.39 15.71
N HIS A 144 12.65 -5.62 14.60
CA HIS A 144 11.64 -4.57 14.53
C HIS A 144 10.22 -5.13 14.56
N TYR A 145 9.98 -6.20 13.83
CA TYR A 145 8.69 -6.87 13.88
C TYR A 145 8.41 -7.48 15.26
N ARG A 146 9.42 -8.13 15.88
CA ARG A 146 9.26 -8.71 17.23
C ARG A 146 8.84 -7.66 18.26
N LYS A 147 9.43 -6.46 18.22
CA LYS A 147 9.03 -5.34 19.09
C LYS A 147 7.58 -4.91 18.87
N LEU A 148 7.17 -4.74 17.61
CA LEU A 148 5.78 -4.41 17.26
C LEU A 148 4.82 -5.51 17.71
N HIS A 149 5.14 -6.76 17.41
CA HIS A 149 4.33 -7.92 17.80
C HIS A 149 4.14 -7.99 19.32
N SER A 150 5.23 -7.90 20.10
CA SER A 150 5.14 -7.88 21.56
C SER A 150 4.28 -6.73 22.06
N ALA A 151 4.43 -5.53 21.51
CA ALA A 151 3.65 -4.37 21.90
C ALA A 151 2.14 -4.55 21.66
N LEU A 152 1.75 -5.28 20.61
CA LEU A 152 0.35 -5.62 20.34
C LEU A 152 -0.16 -6.70 21.31
N VAL A 153 0.65 -7.74 21.54
CA VAL A 153 0.31 -8.84 22.47
C VAL A 153 0.17 -8.34 23.90
N ASP A 154 1.05 -7.43 24.34
CA ASP A 154 1.00 -6.81 25.67
C ASP A 154 -0.26 -5.94 25.88
N ARG A 155 -0.87 -5.46 24.77
CA ARG A 155 -2.13 -4.71 24.76
C ARG A 155 -3.37 -5.61 24.64
N GLY A 156 -3.18 -6.92 24.66
CA GLY A 156 -4.29 -7.89 24.62
C GLY A 156 -4.72 -8.32 23.22
N TYR A 157 -3.89 -8.13 22.20
CA TYR A 157 -4.17 -8.60 20.83
C TYR A 157 -3.39 -9.85 20.50
N ASP A 158 -4.01 -10.78 19.78
CA ASP A 158 -3.32 -11.83 19.04
C ASP A 158 -3.18 -11.36 17.58
N CYS A 159 -2.03 -11.62 16.95
CA CYS A 159 -1.77 -11.06 15.63
C CYS A 159 -0.89 -11.96 14.75
N GLY A 160 -0.97 -11.75 13.45
CA GLY A 160 -0.13 -12.40 12.47
C GLY A 160 0.17 -11.48 11.30
N ALA A 161 1.30 -11.70 10.63
CA ALA A 161 1.70 -10.94 9.47
C ALA A 161 1.49 -11.74 8.19
N ILE A 162 0.94 -11.08 7.18
CA ILE A 162 0.86 -11.58 5.82
C ILE A 162 1.67 -10.69 4.88
N MET A 163 2.08 -11.22 3.73
CA MET A 163 2.76 -10.49 2.69
C MET A 163 2.01 -10.58 1.36
N LEU A 164 1.63 -9.42 0.81
CA LEU A 164 0.98 -9.33 -0.48
C LEU A 164 1.80 -8.45 -1.42
N ASP A 165 1.96 -8.90 -2.66
CA ASP A 165 2.50 -8.09 -3.74
C ASP A 165 1.36 -7.59 -4.62
N ALA A 166 1.30 -6.27 -4.84
CA ALA A 166 0.31 -5.65 -5.72
C ALA A 166 0.33 -6.22 -7.15
N SER A 167 1.43 -6.86 -7.57
CA SER A 167 1.54 -7.53 -8.87
C SER A 167 0.53 -8.66 -9.08
N ARG A 168 -0.10 -9.15 -8.03
CA ARG A 168 -1.23 -10.08 -8.11
C ARG A 168 -2.51 -9.42 -8.65
N PHE A 169 -2.63 -8.10 -8.54
CA PHE A 169 -3.85 -7.33 -8.84
C PHE A 169 -3.64 -6.31 -9.96
N VAL A 170 -2.50 -5.63 -9.96
CA VAL A 170 -2.13 -4.57 -10.93
C VAL A 170 -0.75 -4.84 -11.50
N PRO A 171 -0.39 -4.30 -12.68
CA PRO A 171 0.93 -4.56 -13.28
C PRO A 171 2.03 -3.75 -12.60
N GLN A 172 2.12 -3.84 -11.26
CA GLN A 172 3.15 -3.20 -10.43
C GLN A 172 3.67 -4.16 -9.36
N SER A 173 4.97 -4.38 -9.30
CA SER A 173 5.59 -5.10 -8.19
C SER A 173 5.72 -4.17 -6.98
N ARG A 174 4.88 -4.42 -5.97
CA ARG A 174 4.82 -3.64 -4.72
C ARG A 174 4.52 -4.57 -3.54
N PRO A 175 5.52 -5.35 -3.08
CA PRO A 175 5.32 -6.20 -1.91
C PRO A 175 5.17 -5.35 -0.64
N ARG A 176 4.17 -5.70 0.18
CA ARG A 176 3.88 -5.08 1.47
C ARG A 176 3.54 -6.12 2.52
N VAL A 177 3.88 -5.79 3.75
CA VAL A 177 3.52 -6.57 4.93
C VAL A 177 2.27 -5.95 5.54
N PHE A 178 1.32 -6.80 5.91
CA PHE A 178 0.14 -6.41 6.66
C PHE A 178 0.10 -7.23 7.94
N VAL A 179 0.06 -6.55 9.07
CA VAL A 179 -0.11 -7.18 10.39
C VAL A 179 -1.57 -7.00 10.79
N ILE A 180 -2.30 -8.08 10.83
CA ILE A 180 -3.70 -8.08 11.27
C ILE A 180 -3.71 -8.56 12.71
N ALA A 181 -4.32 -7.78 13.60
CA ALA A 181 -4.42 -8.09 15.01
C ALA A 181 -5.88 -8.04 15.46
N VAL A 182 -6.27 -9.00 16.30
CA VAL A 182 -7.63 -9.10 16.86
C VAL A 182 -7.51 -9.13 18.37
N GLU A 183 -8.36 -8.36 19.05
CA GLU A 183 -8.41 -8.33 20.51
C GLU A 183 -8.73 -9.73 21.06
N ARG A 184 -7.95 -10.15 22.05
CA ARG A 184 -8.04 -11.48 22.63
C ARG A 184 -9.40 -11.72 23.28
N GLY A 185 -9.92 -12.92 23.09
CA GLY A 185 -11.25 -13.30 23.59
C GLY A 185 -12.39 -13.05 22.61
N HIS A 186 -12.13 -12.36 21.48
CA HIS A 186 -13.11 -12.24 20.40
C HIS A 186 -12.97 -13.34 19.36
N ARG A 187 -14.10 -13.66 18.75
CA ARG A 187 -14.17 -14.72 17.74
C ARG A 187 -13.45 -14.32 16.46
N ILE A 188 -12.68 -15.26 15.92
CA ILE A 188 -12.09 -15.18 14.58
C ILE A 188 -12.71 -16.34 13.77
N PRO A 189 -13.21 -16.10 12.55
CA PRO A 189 -13.73 -17.19 11.70
C PRO A 189 -12.66 -18.26 11.45
N GLU A 190 -13.02 -19.52 11.64
CA GLU A 190 -12.10 -20.65 11.53
C GLU A 190 -11.46 -20.77 10.15
N GLU A 191 -12.19 -20.40 9.09
CA GLU A 191 -11.68 -20.41 7.71
C GLU A 191 -10.55 -19.43 7.49
N LEU A 192 -10.38 -18.42 8.34
CA LEU A 192 -9.29 -17.42 8.24
C LEU A 192 -8.03 -17.85 8.98
N VAL A 193 -8.08 -18.94 9.77
CA VAL A 193 -6.97 -19.40 10.60
C VAL A 193 -6.46 -20.74 10.10
N GLY A 194 -5.16 -20.81 9.85
CA GLY A 194 -4.45 -22.05 9.51
C GLY A 194 -3.59 -22.56 10.67
N SER A 195 -3.09 -23.78 10.54
CA SER A 195 -2.14 -24.37 11.46
C SER A 195 -0.67 -24.21 11.04
N ALA A 196 -0.44 -23.68 9.83
CA ALA A 196 0.90 -23.59 9.20
C ALA A 196 0.96 -22.43 8.19
N PRO A 197 2.19 -22.03 7.78
CA PRO A 197 2.36 -21.05 6.72
C PRO A 197 1.66 -21.46 5.41
N CYS A 198 1.10 -20.48 4.69
CA CYS A 198 0.53 -20.64 3.36
C CYS A 198 1.12 -19.60 2.38
N TRP A 199 0.54 -19.42 1.22
CA TRP A 199 0.98 -18.49 0.17
C TRP A 199 1.11 -17.02 0.63
N LEU A 200 0.43 -16.65 1.71
CA LEU A 200 0.49 -15.31 2.33
C LEU A 200 1.77 -15.08 3.14
N HIS A 201 2.54 -16.12 3.42
CA HIS A 201 3.66 -16.04 4.35
C HIS A 201 4.98 -16.17 3.61
N SER A 202 5.79 -15.11 3.64
CA SER A 202 7.19 -15.18 3.22
C SER A 202 7.99 -16.09 4.16
N LYS A 203 9.19 -16.49 3.73
CA LYS A 203 10.12 -17.25 4.59
C LYS A 203 10.38 -16.52 5.93
N ALA A 204 10.59 -15.19 5.88
CA ALA A 204 10.79 -14.38 7.09
C ALA A 204 9.56 -14.39 8.01
N THR A 205 8.36 -14.26 7.45
CA THR A 205 7.11 -14.36 8.20
C THR A 205 6.94 -15.73 8.85
N ALA A 206 7.24 -16.80 8.09
CA ALA A 206 7.13 -18.17 8.59
C ALA A 206 8.08 -18.45 9.77
N GLU A 207 9.31 -17.97 9.70
CA GLU A 207 10.28 -18.13 10.81
C GLU A 207 9.87 -17.32 12.05
N LEU A 208 9.35 -16.11 11.88
CA LEU A 208 8.84 -15.30 12.99
C LEU A 208 7.66 -15.98 13.68
N GLY A 209 6.68 -16.46 12.91
CA GLY A 209 5.46 -17.06 13.44
C GLY A 209 5.67 -18.33 14.25
N LYS A 210 6.76 -19.08 14.01
CA LYS A 210 7.10 -20.27 14.81
C LYS A 210 7.52 -19.95 16.25
N THR A 211 7.91 -18.72 16.53
CA THR A 211 8.57 -18.34 17.78
C THR A 211 7.83 -17.28 18.59
N LEU A 212 6.83 -16.63 18.01
CA LEU A 212 6.13 -15.51 18.64
C LEU A 212 4.83 -15.98 19.30
N PRO A 213 4.55 -15.60 20.55
CA PRO A 213 3.30 -15.94 21.24
C PRO A 213 2.12 -15.19 20.61
N GLY A 214 0.90 -15.77 20.72
CA GLY A 214 -0.31 -15.13 20.17
C GLY A 214 -0.27 -14.95 18.64
N TRP A 215 0.51 -15.80 17.94
CA TRP A 215 0.61 -15.74 16.49
C TRP A 215 -0.60 -16.38 15.83
N ILE A 216 -1.17 -15.65 14.85
CA ILE A 216 -2.25 -16.14 14.00
C ILE A 216 -1.69 -16.46 12.61
N TRP A 217 -1.84 -17.71 12.15
CA TRP A 217 -1.56 -18.09 10.78
C TRP A 217 -2.73 -17.72 9.89
N TRP A 218 -2.77 -16.47 9.42
CA TRP A 218 -3.83 -15.99 8.54
C TRP A 218 -3.90 -16.81 7.26
N ARG A 219 -5.10 -17.15 6.83
CA ARG A 219 -5.34 -17.97 5.65
C ARG A 219 -6.44 -17.36 4.80
N SER A 220 -6.27 -17.44 3.48
CA SER A 220 -7.26 -17.06 2.46
C SER A 220 -6.97 -17.82 1.19
N GLU A 221 -7.95 -17.92 0.30
CA GLU A 221 -7.75 -18.36 -1.08
C GLU A 221 -6.86 -17.36 -1.83
N GLU A 222 -6.12 -17.86 -2.81
CA GLU A 222 -5.36 -16.99 -3.70
C GLU A 222 -6.30 -16.19 -4.59
N PRO A 223 -6.00 -14.89 -4.83
CA PRO A 223 -6.77 -14.12 -5.79
C PRO A 223 -6.60 -14.71 -7.20
N PRO A 224 -7.59 -14.53 -8.08
CA PRO A 224 -7.47 -14.96 -9.47
C PRO A 224 -6.26 -14.27 -10.12
N LYS A 225 -5.71 -14.94 -11.15
CA LYS A 225 -4.57 -14.38 -11.90
C LYS A 225 -4.95 -13.04 -12.52
N ARG A 226 -4.07 -12.06 -12.32
CA ARG A 226 -4.19 -10.76 -12.96
C ARG A 226 -4.12 -10.87 -14.48
N HIS A 227 -4.99 -10.16 -15.17
CA HIS A 227 -5.00 -10.06 -16.64
C HIS A 227 -4.49 -8.70 -17.14
N THR A 228 -4.61 -7.64 -16.33
CA THR A 228 -4.15 -6.27 -16.67
C THR A 228 -2.65 -6.25 -16.95
N ARG A 229 -2.25 -5.67 -18.08
CA ARG A 229 -0.87 -5.51 -18.51
C ARG A 229 -0.42 -4.05 -18.41
N ILE A 230 0.87 -3.81 -18.65
CA ILE A 230 1.40 -2.43 -18.71
C ILE A 230 0.69 -1.62 -19.80
N GLU A 231 0.42 -2.22 -20.94
CA GLU A 231 -0.25 -1.54 -22.06
C GLU A 231 -1.64 -1.01 -21.68
N ASP A 232 -2.36 -1.74 -20.82
CA ASP A 232 -3.74 -1.41 -20.44
C ASP A 232 -3.83 -0.19 -19.52
N ILE A 233 -2.72 0.21 -18.90
CA ILE A 233 -2.70 1.38 -18.00
C ILE A 233 -2.22 2.66 -18.70
N LEU A 234 -1.76 2.57 -19.94
CA LEU A 234 -1.19 3.72 -20.65
C LEU A 234 -2.29 4.69 -21.09
N GLU A 235 -1.97 5.98 -21.00
CA GLU A 235 -2.79 7.03 -21.62
C GLU A 235 -2.47 7.10 -23.12
N PRO A 236 -3.50 7.23 -23.97
CA PRO A 236 -3.27 7.45 -25.39
C PRO A 236 -2.62 8.82 -25.64
N ASP A 237 -1.95 8.96 -26.78
CA ASP A 237 -1.45 10.22 -27.32
C ASP A 237 -0.47 11.01 -26.43
N VAL A 238 0.15 10.35 -25.42
CA VAL A 238 1.19 10.96 -24.61
C VAL A 238 2.50 10.92 -25.37
N PRO A 239 3.14 12.08 -25.65
CA PRO A 239 4.33 12.13 -26.45
C PRO A 239 5.55 11.49 -25.77
N PHE A 240 6.40 10.87 -26.56
CA PHE A 240 7.71 10.39 -26.12
C PHE A 240 8.73 11.53 -26.22
N ASP A 241 9.09 12.11 -25.08
CA ASP A 241 9.91 13.30 -24.96
C ASP A 241 11.24 13.07 -24.21
N LYS A 242 11.59 11.81 -23.97
CA LYS A 242 12.75 11.40 -23.17
C LYS A 242 13.68 10.43 -23.90
N ASP A 243 13.76 10.47 -25.21
CA ASP A 243 14.63 9.56 -25.97
C ASP A 243 16.13 9.77 -25.66
N ASP A 244 16.51 10.92 -25.11
CA ASP A 244 17.85 11.17 -24.59
C ASP A 244 18.28 10.18 -23.48
N VAL A 245 17.34 9.60 -22.74
CA VAL A 245 17.65 8.61 -21.71
C VAL A 245 17.99 7.24 -22.28
N LEU A 246 17.66 6.96 -23.54
CA LEU A 246 17.93 5.66 -24.20
C LEU A 246 19.43 5.36 -24.21
N ARG A 247 20.29 6.37 -24.29
CA ARG A 247 21.76 6.22 -24.19
C ARG A 247 22.21 5.63 -22.84
N LEU A 248 21.38 5.75 -21.80
CA LEU A 248 21.67 5.23 -20.45
C LEU A 248 21.29 3.76 -20.28
N ILE A 249 20.66 3.14 -21.28
CA ILE A 249 20.28 1.71 -21.23
C ILE A 249 21.55 0.87 -21.30
N PRO A 250 21.81 -0.01 -20.30
CA PRO A 250 22.95 -0.91 -20.31
C PRO A 250 22.86 -1.89 -21.49
N GLU A 251 24.01 -2.33 -22.04
CA GLU A 251 24.08 -3.23 -23.19
C GLU A 251 23.20 -4.49 -23.01
N ARG A 252 23.32 -5.15 -21.86
CA ARG A 252 22.48 -6.32 -21.51
C ARG A 252 20.97 -6.06 -21.61
N HIS A 253 20.51 -4.81 -21.50
CA HIS A 253 19.11 -4.44 -21.65
C HIS A 253 18.79 -4.03 -23.09
N ARG A 254 19.78 -3.51 -23.86
CA ARG A 254 19.63 -3.26 -25.29
C ARG A 254 19.43 -4.56 -26.06
N GLU A 255 20.28 -5.54 -25.80
CA GLU A 255 20.14 -6.91 -26.37
C GLU A 255 18.76 -7.49 -26.11
N LYS A 256 18.19 -7.32 -24.90
CA LYS A 256 16.82 -7.75 -24.59
C LYS A 256 15.77 -6.99 -25.40
N LEU A 257 15.91 -5.67 -25.53
CA LEU A 257 15.01 -4.87 -26.37
C LEU A 257 15.07 -5.33 -27.83
N ASP A 258 16.26 -5.63 -28.34
CA ASP A 258 16.48 -6.02 -29.74
C ASP A 258 15.83 -7.37 -30.07
N ASN A 259 15.75 -8.26 -29.11
CA ASN A 259 15.12 -9.57 -29.25
C ASN A 259 13.57 -9.54 -29.34
N HIS A 260 12.95 -8.36 -29.20
CA HIS A 260 11.49 -8.21 -29.25
C HIS A 260 11.07 -7.33 -30.43
N ALA A 261 10.06 -7.73 -31.19
CA ALA A 261 9.46 -6.88 -32.22
C ALA A 261 8.65 -5.73 -31.60
N THR A 262 7.88 -6.05 -30.55
CA THR A 262 7.14 -5.06 -29.75
C THR A 262 7.31 -5.38 -28.28
N ILE A 263 7.66 -4.38 -27.48
CA ILE A 263 7.75 -4.51 -26.02
C ILE A 263 7.50 -3.18 -25.31
N TYR A 264 6.84 -3.27 -24.15
CA TYR A 264 6.64 -2.18 -23.19
C TYR A 264 7.46 -2.50 -21.95
N ALA A 265 8.59 -1.83 -21.81
CA ALA A 265 9.48 -1.98 -20.66
C ALA A 265 9.36 -0.78 -19.73
N THR A 266 9.44 -1.02 -18.43
CA THR A 266 9.48 0.08 -17.43
C THR A 266 10.80 0.09 -16.71
N GLY A 267 11.21 1.24 -16.20
CA GLY A 267 12.51 1.31 -15.53
C GLY A 267 12.76 2.58 -14.74
N TYR A 268 13.88 2.56 -14.03
CA TYR A 268 14.36 3.68 -13.24
C TYR A 268 15.78 4.07 -13.64
N ARG A 269 16.07 5.36 -13.57
CA ARG A 269 17.48 5.79 -13.53
C ARG A 269 18.10 5.37 -12.20
N ARG A 270 19.26 4.75 -12.29
CA ARG A 270 20.05 4.30 -11.13
C ARG A 270 21.49 4.73 -11.32
N THR A 271 22.14 5.11 -10.24
CA THR A 271 23.61 5.28 -10.23
C THR A 271 24.24 3.95 -9.85
N ARG A 272 25.07 3.41 -10.75
CA ARG A 272 25.85 2.21 -10.53
C ARG A 272 27.32 2.54 -10.78
N GLN A 273 28.18 2.30 -9.81
CA GLN A 273 29.62 2.59 -9.93
C GLN A 273 29.91 4.03 -10.47
N GLY A 274 29.19 5.02 -9.92
CA GLY A 274 29.34 6.41 -10.31
C GLY A 274 28.71 6.81 -11.66
N ARG A 275 28.12 5.88 -12.41
CA ARG A 275 27.47 6.14 -13.70
C ARG A 275 25.97 6.00 -13.62
N GLN A 276 25.24 6.90 -14.28
CA GLN A 276 23.79 6.78 -14.44
C GLN A 276 23.47 5.68 -15.46
N GLN A 277 22.52 4.84 -15.13
CA GLN A 277 21.97 3.79 -16.00
C GLN A 277 20.46 3.80 -15.92
N LEU A 278 19.79 3.51 -17.04
CA LEU A 278 18.35 3.23 -17.09
C LEU A 278 18.15 1.71 -17.00
N GLU A 279 17.84 1.23 -15.80
CA GLU A 279 17.59 -0.19 -15.55
C GLU A 279 16.13 -0.54 -15.89
N LEU A 280 15.94 -1.38 -16.89
CA LEU A 280 14.63 -1.77 -17.42
C LEU A 280 14.18 -3.13 -16.87
N ARG A 281 12.86 -3.29 -16.77
CA ARG A 281 12.15 -4.56 -16.57
C ARG A 281 11.45 -4.94 -17.85
N PHE A 282 11.41 -6.25 -18.13
CA PHE A 282 10.87 -6.83 -19.36
C PHE A 282 9.77 -7.85 -19.08
N ASP A 283 9.30 -7.95 -17.86
CA ASP A 283 8.32 -8.94 -17.40
C ASP A 283 6.87 -8.42 -17.43
N GLY A 284 6.63 -7.28 -18.11
CA GLY A 284 5.31 -6.67 -18.22
C GLY A 284 4.76 -6.08 -16.94
N ILE A 285 5.65 -5.81 -15.96
CA ILE A 285 5.28 -5.25 -14.64
C ILE A 285 6.13 -4.01 -14.37
N ALA A 286 5.49 -2.96 -13.88
CA ALA A 286 6.18 -1.77 -13.37
C ALA A 286 6.91 -2.08 -12.06
N GLY A 287 8.01 -1.40 -11.79
CA GLY A 287 8.66 -1.40 -10.49
C GLY A 287 7.81 -0.71 -9.43
N CYS A 288 8.14 -0.90 -8.15
CA CYS A 288 7.46 -0.22 -7.06
C CYS A 288 7.54 1.29 -7.20
N LEU A 289 6.40 1.97 -7.30
CA LEU A 289 6.34 3.43 -7.27
C LEU A 289 6.95 3.96 -5.98
N ARG A 290 7.59 5.11 -6.07
CA ARG A 290 8.28 5.77 -4.96
C ARG A 290 7.91 7.24 -4.90
N THR A 291 7.92 7.79 -3.71
CA THR A 291 7.81 9.23 -3.51
C THR A 291 9.02 9.90 -4.17
N PRO A 292 8.82 10.90 -5.04
CA PRO A 292 9.92 11.60 -5.69
C PRO A 292 10.65 12.49 -4.67
N GLU A 293 11.83 12.02 -4.28
CA GLU A 293 12.85 12.81 -3.58
C GLU A 293 14.06 12.92 -4.52
N GLY A 294 13.98 13.84 -5.49
CA GLY A 294 14.97 14.00 -6.55
C GLY A 294 14.66 13.22 -7.85
N GLY A 295 15.41 13.50 -8.92
CA GLY A 295 15.07 13.10 -10.29
C GLY A 295 15.12 11.61 -10.65
N SER A 296 15.59 10.72 -9.76
CA SER A 296 15.78 9.30 -10.08
C SER A 296 14.62 8.38 -9.61
N SER A 297 13.60 8.92 -8.97
CA SER A 297 12.50 8.16 -8.39
C SER A 297 11.28 8.00 -9.30
N LYS A 298 11.19 8.80 -10.39
CA LYS A 298 10.14 8.68 -11.39
C LYS A 298 10.43 7.52 -12.33
N GLN A 299 9.39 6.79 -12.72
CA GLN A 299 9.51 5.62 -13.57
C GLN A 299 9.41 6.00 -15.05
N PHE A 300 10.28 5.43 -15.86
CA PHE A 300 10.26 5.56 -17.32
C PHE A 300 9.46 4.41 -17.94
N LEU A 301 8.76 4.72 -19.00
CA LEU A 301 8.26 3.78 -19.99
C LEU A 301 9.22 3.83 -21.20
N VAL A 302 9.66 2.67 -21.65
CA VAL A 302 10.41 2.48 -22.90
C VAL A 302 9.59 1.54 -23.76
N VAL A 303 9.25 1.98 -24.95
CA VAL A 303 8.47 1.20 -25.92
C VAL A 303 9.32 0.94 -27.15
N LYS A 304 9.41 -0.32 -27.56
CA LYS A 304 9.87 -0.69 -28.89
C LYS A 304 8.67 -1.15 -29.70
N LYS A 305 8.49 -0.56 -30.86
CA LYS A 305 7.43 -0.90 -31.82
C LYS A 305 7.91 -0.55 -33.23
N ASP A 306 7.65 -1.41 -34.21
CA ASP A 306 7.98 -1.20 -35.62
C ASP A 306 9.46 -0.88 -35.88
N GLY A 307 10.36 -1.42 -35.04
CA GLY A 307 11.81 -1.21 -35.10
C GLY A 307 12.32 0.05 -34.39
N GLU A 308 11.44 0.96 -33.99
CA GLU A 308 11.79 2.19 -33.28
C GLU A 308 11.68 2.03 -31.77
N VAL A 309 12.53 2.73 -31.03
CA VAL A 309 12.54 2.71 -29.56
C VAL A 309 12.37 4.14 -29.04
N HIS A 310 11.37 4.34 -28.23
CA HIS A 310 11.04 5.62 -27.63
C HIS A 310 10.94 5.53 -26.12
N ALA A 311 11.17 6.65 -25.44
CA ALA A 311 11.10 6.75 -23.97
C ALA A 311 10.32 7.99 -23.52
N ARG A 312 9.57 7.82 -22.42
CA ARG A 312 8.95 8.91 -21.67
C ARG A 312 8.83 8.54 -20.18
N LEU A 313 8.48 9.48 -19.35
CA LEU A 313 8.03 9.17 -18.00
C LEU A 313 6.60 8.59 -18.03
N LEU A 314 6.28 7.72 -17.09
CA LEU A 314 4.89 7.42 -16.80
C LEU A 314 4.20 8.70 -16.33
N THR A 315 2.97 8.94 -16.78
CA THR A 315 2.18 10.08 -16.32
C THR A 315 1.68 9.87 -14.91
N VAL A 316 1.17 10.92 -14.27
CA VAL A 316 0.53 10.80 -12.94
C VAL A 316 -0.68 9.88 -13.01
N ARG A 317 -1.48 9.97 -14.09
CA ARG A 317 -2.66 9.12 -14.29
C ARG A 317 -2.28 7.66 -14.46
N GLU A 318 -1.24 7.36 -15.20
CA GLU A 318 -0.71 6.00 -15.34
C GLU A 318 -0.19 5.44 -14.02
N THR A 319 0.48 6.27 -13.20
CA THR A 319 0.88 5.84 -11.85
C THR A 319 -0.32 5.57 -10.94
N ALA A 320 -1.41 6.33 -11.08
CA ALA A 320 -2.64 6.09 -10.34
C ALA A 320 -3.32 4.78 -10.79
N ARG A 321 -3.38 4.51 -12.10
CA ARG A 321 -3.85 3.21 -12.63
C ARG A 321 -2.99 2.04 -12.16
N LEU A 322 -1.67 2.22 -12.01
CA LEU A 322 -0.77 1.24 -11.38
C LEU A 322 -1.06 1.00 -9.89
N MET A 323 -1.70 1.96 -9.22
CA MET A 323 -2.20 1.79 -7.86
C MET A 323 -3.63 1.22 -7.81
N GLY A 324 -4.24 0.96 -8.98
CA GLY A 324 -5.58 0.40 -9.12
C GLY A 324 -6.71 1.42 -8.98
N THR A 325 -6.41 2.72 -9.08
CA THR A 325 -7.46 3.74 -9.01
C THR A 325 -8.19 3.87 -10.35
N PRO A 326 -9.50 4.16 -10.35
CA PRO A 326 -10.22 4.51 -11.56
C PRO A 326 -9.83 5.92 -12.03
N ASP A 327 -10.13 6.24 -13.29
CA ASP A 327 -9.83 7.55 -13.88
C ASP A 327 -10.61 8.70 -13.22
N SER A 328 -11.73 8.40 -12.56
CA SER A 328 -12.50 9.38 -11.77
C SER A 328 -11.81 9.80 -10.47
N PHE A 329 -10.75 9.07 -10.03
CA PHE A 329 -9.98 9.47 -8.85
C PHE A 329 -9.25 10.78 -9.10
N ARG A 330 -9.55 11.80 -8.29
CA ARG A 330 -9.03 13.16 -8.45
C ARG A 330 -7.61 13.26 -7.93
N LEU A 331 -6.76 13.91 -8.72
CA LEU A 331 -5.35 14.14 -8.42
C LEU A 331 -5.05 15.64 -8.57
N PRO A 332 -5.54 16.49 -7.65
CA PRO A 332 -5.25 17.92 -7.70
C PRO A 332 -3.78 18.22 -7.47
N GLY A 333 -3.38 19.43 -7.81
CA GLY A 333 -2.01 19.91 -7.61
C GLY A 333 -1.10 19.68 -8.81
N SER A 334 0.19 19.76 -8.58
CA SER A 334 1.22 19.56 -9.61
C SER A 334 1.43 18.06 -9.91
N ALA A 335 2.09 17.78 -11.04
CA ALA A 335 2.50 16.41 -11.35
C ALA A 335 3.38 15.79 -10.25
N ASN A 336 4.22 16.59 -9.59
CA ASN A 336 5.04 16.10 -8.47
C ASN A 336 4.19 15.72 -7.25
N ASP A 337 3.11 16.46 -6.98
CA ASP A 337 2.19 16.13 -5.90
C ASP A 337 1.45 14.83 -6.20
N GLY A 338 1.02 14.62 -7.44
CA GLY A 338 0.41 13.37 -7.88
C GLY A 338 1.35 12.16 -7.75
N TYR A 339 2.59 12.27 -8.20
CA TYR A 339 3.60 11.22 -8.00
C TYR A 339 3.86 10.94 -6.51
N LYS A 340 3.88 11.99 -5.67
CA LYS A 340 4.05 11.86 -4.23
C LYS A 340 2.86 11.13 -3.60
N ALA A 341 1.64 11.48 -4.01
CA ALA A 341 0.43 10.85 -3.52
C ALA A 341 0.34 9.35 -3.85
N MET A 342 0.85 8.93 -5.02
CA MET A 342 0.85 7.52 -5.45
C MET A 342 2.07 6.74 -4.94
N GLY A 343 3.17 7.41 -4.65
CA GLY A 343 4.46 6.77 -4.39
C GLY A 343 4.50 5.89 -3.14
N ASP A 344 3.85 6.28 -2.07
CA ASP A 344 3.84 5.59 -0.78
C ASP A 344 2.47 5.03 -0.37
N ALA A 345 1.41 5.28 -1.14
CA ALA A 345 0.08 4.76 -0.86
C ALA A 345 0.01 3.22 -0.90
N VAL A 346 -0.97 2.64 -0.24
CA VAL A 346 -1.34 1.22 -0.40
C VAL A 346 -2.07 1.04 -1.72
N ALA A 347 -1.74 0.01 -2.50
CA ALA A 347 -2.47 -0.27 -3.73
C ALA A 347 -3.93 -0.60 -3.40
N LEU A 348 -4.86 0.11 -4.05
CA LEU A 348 -6.30 0.01 -3.80
C LEU A 348 -6.83 -1.44 -3.83
N PRO A 349 -6.52 -2.26 -4.86
CA PRO A 349 -7.04 -3.63 -4.91
C PRO A 349 -6.44 -4.55 -3.84
N VAL A 350 -5.26 -4.22 -3.30
CA VAL A 350 -4.71 -4.94 -2.14
C VAL A 350 -5.50 -4.60 -0.87
N ALA A 351 -5.79 -3.32 -0.62
CA ALA A 351 -6.63 -2.91 0.50
C ALA A 351 -8.03 -3.54 0.38
N ARG A 352 -8.61 -3.55 -0.84
CA ARG A 352 -9.89 -4.18 -1.14
C ARG A 352 -9.88 -5.68 -0.81
N PHE A 353 -8.87 -6.40 -1.28
CA PHE A 353 -8.72 -7.83 -1.00
C PHE A 353 -8.63 -8.12 0.50
N ILE A 354 -7.83 -7.35 1.23
CA ILE A 354 -7.71 -7.50 2.70
C ILE A 354 -9.06 -7.20 3.36
N GLY A 355 -9.76 -6.17 2.91
CA GLY A 355 -11.09 -5.81 3.40
C GLY A 355 -12.08 -6.96 3.26
N GLU A 356 -12.22 -7.51 2.06
CA GLU A 356 -13.21 -8.55 1.72
C GLU A 356 -12.87 -9.92 2.32
N HIS A 357 -11.59 -10.28 2.30
CA HIS A 357 -11.16 -11.63 2.68
C HIS A 357 -10.79 -11.78 4.16
N PHE A 358 -10.56 -10.68 4.87
CA PHE A 358 -10.18 -10.71 6.30
C PHE A 358 -11.02 -9.75 7.13
N LEU A 359 -10.89 -8.43 6.93
CA LEU A 359 -11.37 -7.44 7.89
C LEU A 359 -12.87 -7.45 8.07
N LEU A 360 -13.65 -7.59 6.99
CA LEU A 360 -15.11 -7.65 7.05
C LEU A 360 -15.57 -8.86 7.86
N LYS A 361 -15.05 -10.04 7.54
CA LYS A 361 -15.38 -11.29 8.24
C LYS A 361 -14.98 -11.27 9.71
N ILE A 362 -13.81 -10.69 10.02
CA ILE A 362 -13.32 -10.54 11.39
C ILE A 362 -14.22 -9.57 12.15
N ALA A 363 -14.61 -8.43 11.56
CA ALA A 363 -15.49 -7.47 12.19
C ALA A 363 -16.87 -8.09 12.47
N GLU A 364 -17.47 -8.75 11.50
CA GLU A 364 -18.73 -9.48 11.67
C GLU A 364 -18.65 -10.47 12.85
N ALA A 365 -17.58 -11.29 12.91
CA ALA A 365 -17.44 -12.27 13.99
C ALA A 365 -17.11 -11.65 15.35
N ALA A 366 -16.31 -10.58 15.39
CA ALA A 366 -15.84 -9.98 16.64
C ALA A 366 -16.88 -9.05 17.29
N TYR A 367 -17.83 -8.51 16.51
CA TYR A 367 -18.84 -7.57 17.00
C TYR A 367 -20.27 -8.13 17.01
N ASP A 368 -20.53 -9.31 16.42
CA ASP A 368 -21.82 -9.98 16.46
C ASP A 368 -22.24 -10.44 17.87
N ASP A 369 -21.31 -10.58 18.82
CA ASP A 369 -21.61 -10.98 20.20
C ASP A 369 -22.35 -9.88 21.00
N GLN A 370 -22.83 -8.81 20.35
CA GLN A 370 -23.59 -7.70 20.95
C GLN A 370 -25.06 -7.64 20.49
N ALA A 371 -25.57 -8.65 19.74
CA ALA A 371 -26.97 -8.73 19.34
C ALA A 371 -27.80 -9.59 20.32
#